data_48a7dad237cd15acb8805ed57c5f7390
#
_entry.id   48a7dad237cd15acb8805ed57c5f7390
#
_cell.length_a   1.000
_cell.length_b   1.000
_cell.length_c   1.000
_cell.angle_alpha   90.00
_cell.angle_beta   90.00
_cell.angle_gamma   90.00
#
_symmetry.space_group_name_H-M   'P 1'
#
loop_
_entity.id
_entity.type
_entity.pdbx_description
1 polymer ?
#
loop_
_entity_poly.entity_id
_entity_poly.type
_entity_poly.pdbx_seq_one_letter_code
_entity_poly.pdbx_strand_id
1 'polypeptide(L)'
;MIVIDTETIDVETPTGTMRTHIVRPAAAGRYPGIQLFSEIFQVTAPIHRTAVMLAGHGYVVAVPEVYHEYEPLGTVLEYDQAGSDRGNALKTTKPVQAYDDDARAVFAHLASRTDCTGRLGTMGICMGGHLAFRAAMNPGILGAVCFYATDIHKGGLGEGMHDNSMARAAEIKGELLMVWGRQDPHIPSEGRLAVLNRLNEVETRLNWHEVNGAHAFLRDQGIRYDPDLARSMMGLALDLFHRTLCVGA
;
A
#
# COMPACT_ATOMS: atom_id res chain seq x y z
N MET A 1 -15.95 11.42 17.78
CA MET A 1 -14.75 11.74 16.96
C MET A 1 -13.61 10.90 17.52
N ILE A 2 -12.99 10.06 16.71
CA ILE A 2 -11.80 9.32 17.13
C ILE A 2 -10.62 10.29 17.15
N VAL A 3 -9.97 10.43 18.31
CA VAL A 3 -8.73 11.21 18.42
C VAL A 3 -7.60 10.31 17.94
N ILE A 4 -6.73 10.85 17.10
CA ILE A 4 -5.61 10.12 16.51
C ILE A 4 -4.33 10.47 17.25
N ASP A 5 -3.53 9.44 17.53
CA ASP A 5 -2.17 9.54 18.02
C ASP A 5 -1.18 9.12 16.94
N THR A 6 -0.02 9.76 16.91
CA THR A 6 1.02 9.50 15.92
C THR A 6 2.37 9.33 16.60
N GLU A 7 3.12 8.33 16.18
CA GLU A 7 4.49 8.09 16.64
C GLU A 7 5.38 7.72 15.46
N THR A 8 6.67 7.92 15.61
CA THR A 8 7.67 7.48 14.63
C THR A 8 8.55 6.46 15.33
N ILE A 9 8.72 5.32 14.69
CA ILE A 9 9.55 4.21 15.17
C ILE A 9 10.60 3.84 14.14
N ASP A 10 11.64 3.18 14.58
CA ASP A 10 12.64 2.60 13.71
C ASP A 10 12.50 1.07 13.75
N VAL A 11 12.31 0.46 12.56
CA VAL A 11 12.15 -0.98 12.38
C VAL A 11 13.41 -1.53 11.74
N GLU A 12 14.02 -2.52 12.37
CA GLU A 12 15.20 -3.20 11.81
C GLU A 12 14.78 -4.11 10.65
N THR A 13 15.48 -3.99 9.53
CA THR A 13 15.34 -4.82 8.33
C THR A 13 16.69 -5.42 7.94
N PRO A 14 16.74 -6.44 7.07
CA PRO A 14 18.01 -7.00 6.61
C PRO A 14 18.91 -5.99 5.88
N THR A 15 18.34 -4.89 5.36
CA THR A 15 19.07 -3.86 4.61
C THR A 15 19.32 -2.58 5.40
N GLY A 16 18.94 -2.53 6.67
CA GLY A 16 19.16 -1.39 7.57
C GLY A 16 17.93 -0.99 8.36
N THR A 17 18.08 0.05 9.12
CA THR A 17 17.01 0.60 9.97
C THR A 17 16.04 1.42 9.11
N MET A 18 14.76 1.03 9.13
CA MET A 18 13.70 1.67 8.36
C MET A 18 12.77 2.47 9.28
N ARG A 19 12.72 3.78 9.09
CA ARG A 19 11.74 4.62 9.76
C ARG A 19 10.33 4.26 9.31
N THR A 20 9.43 4.14 10.29
CA THR A 20 8.03 3.83 10.06
C THR A 20 7.15 4.73 10.90
N HIS A 21 6.18 5.38 10.27
CA HIS A 21 5.21 6.23 10.95
C HIS A 21 4.02 5.38 11.38
N ILE A 22 3.68 5.41 12.66
CA ILE A 22 2.50 4.73 13.20
C ILE A 22 1.42 5.78 13.48
N VAL A 23 0.25 5.56 12.93
CA VAL A 23 -0.95 6.40 13.12
C VAL A 23 -2.06 5.51 13.66
N ARG A 24 -2.63 5.86 14.82
CA ARG A 24 -3.57 4.98 15.51
C ARG A 24 -4.63 5.76 16.29
N PRO A 25 -5.75 5.14 16.69
CA PRO A 25 -6.64 5.74 17.67
C PRO A 25 -5.91 6.02 18.99
N ALA A 26 -6.13 7.20 19.58
CA ALA A 26 -5.58 7.54 20.90
C ALA A 26 -6.31 6.82 22.05
N ALA A 27 -7.53 6.37 21.82
CA ALA A 27 -8.30 5.61 22.81
C ALA A 27 -7.63 4.27 23.10
N ALA A 28 -7.61 3.89 24.38
CA ALA A 28 -7.12 2.57 24.78
C ALA A 28 -7.98 1.46 24.14
N GLY A 29 -7.31 0.46 23.57
CA GLY A 29 -7.97 -0.65 22.89
C GLY A 29 -7.00 -1.44 22.05
N ARG A 30 -7.52 -2.48 21.39
CA ARG A 30 -6.77 -3.24 20.39
C ARG A 30 -7.47 -3.10 19.04
N TYR A 31 -6.71 -2.74 18.03
CA TYR A 31 -7.22 -2.43 16.70
C TYR A 31 -6.53 -3.29 15.64
N PRO A 32 -7.19 -3.65 14.54
CA PRO A 32 -6.51 -4.31 13.42
C PRO A 32 -5.39 -3.45 12.85
N GLY A 33 -4.35 -4.11 12.32
CA GLY A 33 -3.20 -3.44 11.73
C GLY A 33 -3.28 -3.32 10.21
N ILE A 34 -2.91 -2.18 9.66
CA ILE A 34 -2.77 -1.96 8.21
C ILE A 34 -1.38 -1.43 7.92
N GLN A 35 -0.64 -2.09 7.03
CA GLN A 35 0.54 -1.51 6.42
C GLN A 35 0.12 -0.71 5.18
N LEU A 36 0.40 0.61 5.20
CA LEU A 36 0.10 1.52 4.09
C LEU A 36 1.39 1.86 3.34
N PHE A 37 1.45 1.51 2.07
CA PHE A 37 2.55 1.84 1.18
C PHE A 37 2.27 3.12 0.38
N SER A 38 3.25 4.02 0.39
CA SER A 38 3.20 5.30 -0.30
C SER A 38 3.43 5.19 -1.81
N GLU A 39 3.21 6.30 -2.50
CA GLU A 39 3.69 6.52 -3.87
C GLU A 39 5.23 6.55 -3.92
N ILE A 40 5.81 6.77 -5.10
CA ILE A 40 7.27 6.94 -5.27
C ILE A 40 7.87 8.13 -4.51
N PHE A 41 7.04 8.99 -3.93
CA PHE A 41 7.43 10.24 -3.23
C PHE A 41 7.63 10.06 -1.72
N GLN A 42 7.53 8.83 -1.21
CA GLN A 42 7.59 8.50 0.21
C GLN A 42 6.38 9.03 1.03
N VAL A 43 6.57 9.32 2.31
CA VAL A 43 5.47 9.64 3.25
C VAL A 43 5.08 11.12 3.12
N THR A 44 4.46 11.45 2.01
CA THR A 44 3.95 12.81 1.74
C THR A 44 2.72 13.15 2.60
N ALA A 45 2.35 14.44 2.62
CA ALA A 45 1.16 14.88 3.36
C ALA A 45 -0.15 14.16 2.92
N PRO A 46 -0.43 13.91 1.63
CA PRO A 46 -1.58 13.08 1.22
C PRO A 46 -1.55 11.66 1.78
N ILE A 47 -0.39 11.01 1.80
CA ILE A 47 -0.23 9.66 2.39
C ILE A 47 -0.49 9.71 3.89
N HIS A 48 0.06 10.69 4.60
CA HIS A 48 -0.20 10.87 6.02
C HIS A 48 -1.69 11.09 6.31
N ARG A 49 -2.40 11.93 5.51
CA ARG A 49 -3.86 12.10 5.65
C ARG A 49 -4.64 10.82 5.40
N THR A 50 -4.21 9.99 4.46
CA THR A 50 -4.78 8.66 4.24
C THR A 50 -4.59 7.76 5.46
N ALA A 51 -3.41 7.76 6.08
CA ALA A 51 -3.16 7.02 7.32
C ALA A 51 -4.04 7.51 8.48
N VAL A 52 -4.17 8.83 8.65
CA VAL A 52 -5.05 9.45 9.66
C VAL A 52 -6.51 9.05 9.43
N MET A 53 -6.97 9.04 8.18
CA MET A 53 -8.33 8.62 7.84
C MET A 53 -8.57 7.15 8.21
N LEU A 54 -7.66 6.25 7.86
CA LEU A 54 -7.75 4.83 8.24
C LEU A 54 -7.73 4.66 9.77
N ALA A 55 -6.83 5.34 10.48
CA ALA A 55 -6.80 5.32 11.94
C ALA A 55 -8.10 5.86 12.56
N GLY A 56 -8.70 6.88 11.94
CA GLY A 56 -10.03 7.40 12.31
C GLY A 56 -11.17 6.38 12.19
N HIS A 57 -10.96 5.31 11.42
CA HIS A 57 -11.87 4.17 11.31
C HIS A 57 -11.49 2.99 12.21
N GLY A 58 -10.53 3.17 13.12
CA GLY A 58 -10.20 2.17 14.14
C GLY A 58 -9.12 1.18 13.70
N TYR A 59 -8.10 1.63 12.97
CA TYR A 59 -6.95 0.81 12.58
C TYR A 59 -5.65 1.37 13.14
N VAL A 60 -4.69 0.49 13.45
CA VAL A 60 -3.28 0.86 13.64
C VAL A 60 -2.63 0.84 12.27
N VAL A 61 -2.17 1.99 11.80
CA VAL A 61 -1.61 2.14 10.45
C VAL A 61 -0.11 2.37 10.52
N ALA A 62 0.65 1.51 9.87
CA ALA A 62 2.09 1.64 9.72
C ALA A 62 2.46 2.09 8.31
N VAL A 63 3.21 3.19 8.20
CA VAL A 63 3.63 3.78 6.91
C VAL A 63 5.16 3.80 6.87
N PRO A 64 5.81 2.82 6.20
CA PRO A 64 7.26 2.74 6.12
C PRO A 64 7.86 3.73 5.11
N GLU A 65 9.06 4.24 5.42
CA GLU A 65 9.91 4.96 4.47
C GLU A 65 10.68 3.94 3.62
N VAL A 66 10.09 3.50 2.52
CA VAL A 66 10.56 2.35 1.73
C VAL A 66 11.91 2.54 1.02
N TYR A 67 12.49 3.75 1.04
CA TYR A 67 13.80 4.03 0.44
C TYR A 67 14.90 4.29 1.48
N HIS A 68 14.74 3.73 2.68
CA HIS A 68 15.63 3.95 3.83
C HIS A 68 17.11 3.59 3.56
N GLU A 69 17.40 2.75 2.57
CA GLU A 69 18.78 2.41 2.18
C GLU A 69 19.46 3.50 1.35
N TYR A 70 18.67 4.36 0.71
CA TYR A 70 19.15 5.28 -0.32
C TYR A 70 18.92 6.76 0.01
N GLU A 71 17.97 7.02 0.91
CA GLU A 71 17.58 8.37 1.31
C GLU A 71 17.75 8.56 2.81
N PRO A 72 18.15 9.76 3.25
CA PRO A 72 18.12 10.09 4.66
C PRO A 72 16.72 9.89 5.25
N LEU A 73 16.65 9.45 6.51
CA LEU A 73 15.38 9.27 7.22
C LEU A 73 14.57 10.59 7.25
N GLY A 74 13.29 10.48 6.98
CA GLY A 74 12.38 11.62 6.88
C GLY A 74 12.38 12.31 5.50
N THR A 75 13.10 11.78 4.51
CA THR A 75 13.08 12.35 3.16
C THR A 75 11.70 12.19 2.53
N VAL A 76 11.15 13.29 2.05
CA VAL A 76 9.95 13.33 1.21
C VAL A 76 10.33 13.95 -0.12
N LEU A 77 10.00 13.27 -1.22
CA LEU A 77 10.24 13.80 -2.56
C LEU A 77 9.09 14.71 -2.98
N GLU A 78 9.42 15.81 -3.67
CA GLU A 78 8.42 16.77 -4.13
C GLU A 78 7.60 16.21 -5.32
N TYR A 79 6.36 16.71 -5.48
CA TYR A 79 5.48 16.37 -6.60
C TYR A 79 5.85 17.17 -7.88
N ASP A 80 7.14 17.14 -8.23
CA ASP A 80 7.69 17.77 -9.42
C ASP A 80 8.46 16.75 -10.30
N GLN A 81 9.10 17.24 -11.35
CA GLN A 81 9.85 16.37 -12.25
C GLN A 81 11.06 15.73 -11.55
N ALA A 82 11.79 16.51 -10.75
CA ALA A 82 12.99 16.03 -10.04
C ALA A 82 12.64 14.93 -9.03
N GLY A 83 11.58 15.14 -8.24
CA GLY A 83 11.08 14.12 -7.31
C GLY A 83 10.54 12.87 -8.03
N SER A 84 9.87 13.05 -9.17
CA SER A 84 9.40 11.94 -10.00
C SER A 84 10.56 11.11 -10.58
N ASP A 85 11.58 11.77 -11.10
CA ASP A 85 12.77 11.12 -11.66
C ASP A 85 13.53 10.36 -10.56
N ARG A 86 13.73 11.00 -9.40
CA ARG A 86 14.38 10.37 -8.25
C ARG A 86 13.60 9.16 -7.76
N GLY A 87 12.29 9.30 -7.54
CA GLY A 87 11.44 8.22 -7.05
C GLY A 87 11.37 7.02 -8.02
N ASN A 88 11.32 7.29 -9.34
CA ASN A 88 11.38 6.24 -10.35
C ASN A 88 12.75 5.53 -10.38
N ALA A 89 13.85 6.27 -10.22
CA ALA A 89 15.18 5.69 -10.11
C ALA A 89 15.28 4.77 -8.89
N LEU A 90 14.85 5.25 -7.71
CA LEU A 90 14.85 4.46 -6.47
C LEU A 90 14.02 3.20 -6.58
N LYS A 91 12.81 3.31 -7.17
CA LYS A 91 11.91 2.17 -7.39
C LYS A 91 12.59 1.02 -8.13
N THR A 92 13.47 1.32 -9.08
CA THR A 92 14.16 0.33 -9.91
C THR A 92 15.60 0.03 -9.48
N THR A 93 16.09 0.71 -8.43
CA THR A 93 17.40 0.45 -7.82
C THR A 93 17.31 -0.56 -6.67
N LYS A 94 16.27 -0.43 -5.84
CA LYS A 94 16.07 -1.31 -4.69
C LYS A 94 15.74 -2.74 -5.14
N PRO A 95 16.40 -3.78 -4.60
CA PRO A 95 16.05 -5.17 -4.90
C PRO A 95 14.62 -5.51 -4.47
N VAL A 96 13.91 -6.30 -5.27
CA VAL A 96 12.54 -6.75 -4.94
C VAL A 96 12.49 -7.47 -3.59
N GLN A 97 13.51 -8.28 -3.28
CA GLN A 97 13.62 -8.98 -2.01
C GLN A 97 13.66 -8.02 -0.81
N ALA A 98 14.32 -6.87 -0.93
CA ALA A 98 14.38 -5.87 0.13
C ALA A 98 12.99 -5.26 0.43
N TYR A 99 12.18 -5.01 -0.61
CA TYR A 99 10.78 -4.60 -0.40
C TYR A 99 9.94 -5.67 0.33
N ASP A 100 10.13 -6.95 -0.03
CA ASP A 100 9.44 -8.06 0.64
C ASP A 100 9.89 -8.21 2.10
N ASP A 101 11.19 -8.00 2.38
CA ASP A 101 11.76 -8.06 3.73
C ASP A 101 11.24 -6.91 4.61
N ASP A 102 11.20 -5.70 4.07
CA ASP A 102 10.62 -4.53 4.74
C ASP A 102 9.15 -4.78 5.12
N ALA A 103 8.37 -5.31 4.17
CA ALA A 103 6.97 -5.63 4.45
C ALA A 103 6.82 -6.63 5.61
N ARG A 104 7.64 -7.67 5.64
CA ARG A 104 7.65 -8.66 6.73
C ARG A 104 8.04 -8.06 8.07
N ALA A 105 9.06 -7.19 8.07
CA ALA A 105 9.51 -6.52 9.30
C ALA A 105 8.40 -5.64 9.90
N VAL A 106 7.68 -4.87 9.07
CA VAL A 106 6.55 -4.05 9.54
C VAL A 106 5.39 -4.93 10.03
N PHE A 107 5.05 -6.02 9.35
CA PHE A 107 4.00 -6.94 9.82
C PHE A 107 4.38 -7.59 11.15
N ALA A 108 5.63 -8.00 11.32
CA ALA A 108 6.11 -8.54 12.59
C ALA A 108 6.01 -7.51 13.72
N HIS A 109 6.38 -6.26 13.45
CA HIS A 109 6.22 -5.17 14.40
C HIS A 109 4.74 -4.96 14.76
N LEU A 110 3.84 -4.81 13.77
CA LEU A 110 2.40 -4.65 14.02
C LEU A 110 1.83 -5.82 14.85
N ALA A 111 2.21 -7.05 14.55
CA ALA A 111 1.75 -8.22 15.29
C ALA A 111 2.25 -8.26 16.75
N SER A 112 3.40 -7.67 17.05
CA SER A 112 3.99 -7.61 18.40
C SER A 112 3.40 -6.49 19.27
N ARG A 113 2.68 -5.54 18.70
CA ARG A 113 2.11 -4.39 19.44
C ARG A 113 0.98 -4.82 20.35
N THR A 114 0.96 -4.26 21.56
CA THR A 114 -0.11 -4.54 22.55
C THR A 114 -1.45 -3.90 22.17
N ASP A 115 -1.43 -2.83 21.36
CA ASP A 115 -2.59 -2.12 20.85
C ASP A 115 -3.08 -2.66 19.47
N CYS A 116 -2.40 -3.69 18.93
CA CYS A 116 -2.82 -4.36 17.69
C CYS A 116 -3.44 -5.73 17.99
N THR A 117 -4.52 -6.06 17.28
CA THR A 117 -5.19 -7.38 17.42
C THR A 117 -4.38 -8.52 16.78
N GLY A 118 -3.42 -8.21 15.92
CA GLY A 118 -2.71 -9.18 15.09
C GLY A 118 -3.47 -9.57 13.81
N ARG A 119 -4.68 -9.04 13.58
CA ARG A 119 -5.39 -9.17 12.29
C ARG A 119 -4.84 -8.09 11.35
N LEU A 120 -4.17 -8.52 10.28
CA LEU A 120 -3.37 -7.64 9.45
C LEU A 120 -3.91 -7.54 8.03
N GLY A 121 -3.86 -6.32 7.51
CA GLY A 121 -4.13 -6.00 6.12
C GLY A 121 -3.05 -5.11 5.53
N THR A 122 -3.16 -4.85 4.25
CA THR A 122 -2.24 -3.96 3.55
C THR A 122 -2.99 -3.07 2.56
N MET A 123 -2.50 -1.86 2.36
CA MET A 123 -3.01 -0.93 1.36
C MET A 123 -1.84 -0.23 0.68
N GLY A 124 -2.02 0.13 -0.58
CA GLY A 124 -1.00 0.91 -1.26
C GLY A 124 -1.54 1.67 -2.45
N ILE A 125 -0.79 2.68 -2.84
CA ILE A 125 -1.16 3.70 -3.82
C ILE A 125 -0.03 3.85 -4.84
N CYS A 126 -0.31 3.75 -6.14
CA CYS A 126 0.68 3.83 -7.23
C CYS A 126 1.71 2.68 -7.14
N MET A 127 2.99 2.96 -7.05
CA MET A 127 4.01 1.95 -6.72
C MET A 127 3.66 1.21 -5.43
N GLY A 128 3.19 1.92 -4.42
CA GLY A 128 2.71 1.32 -3.18
C GLY A 128 1.58 0.32 -3.37
N GLY A 129 0.74 0.50 -4.39
CA GLY A 129 -0.27 -0.49 -4.77
C GLY A 129 0.35 -1.81 -5.23
N HIS A 130 1.48 -1.75 -5.93
CA HIS A 130 2.27 -2.94 -6.28
C HIS A 130 2.93 -3.56 -5.04
N LEU A 131 3.47 -2.73 -4.14
CA LEU A 131 4.04 -3.22 -2.87
C LEU A 131 2.97 -3.88 -2.00
N ALA A 132 1.76 -3.32 -1.93
CA ALA A 132 0.64 -3.92 -1.22
C ALA A 132 0.21 -5.26 -1.85
N PHE A 133 0.21 -5.36 -3.18
CA PHE A 133 -0.03 -6.61 -3.89
C PHE A 133 0.99 -7.70 -3.49
N ARG A 134 2.28 -7.35 -3.41
CA ARG A 134 3.33 -8.26 -2.93
C ARG A 134 3.21 -8.58 -1.46
N ALA A 135 2.95 -7.58 -0.64
CA ALA A 135 2.75 -7.73 0.80
C ALA A 135 1.58 -8.68 1.12
N ALA A 136 0.53 -8.71 0.28
CA ALA A 136 -0.60 -9.62 0.40
C ALA A 136 -0.23 -11.11 0.24
N MET A 137 0.95 -11.41 -0.32
CA MET A 137 1.47 -12.78 -0.45
C MET A 137 2.00 -13.34 0.88
N ASN A 138 2.19 -12.49 1.91
CA ASN A 138 2.64 -12.96 3.22
C ASN A 138 1.52 -13.74 3.93
N PRO A 139 1.86 -14.86 4.57
CA PRO A 139 0.88 -15.62 5.36
C PRO A 139 0.22 -14.75 6.44
N GLY A 140 -1.08 -14.89 6.61
CA GLY A 140 -1.83 -14.19 7.64
C GLY A 140 -2.33 -12.80 7.24
N ILE A 141 -2.03 -12.30 6.04
CA ILE A 141 -2.64 -11.08 5.52
C ILE A 141 -4.06 -11.39 5.03
N LEU A 142 -5.04 -10.77 5.68
CA LEU A 142 -6.47 -11.10 5.52
C LEU A 142 -7.15 -10.26 4.44
N GLY A 143 -6.63 -9.06 4.16
CA GLY A 143 -7.18 -8.16 3.16
C GLY A 143 -6.12 -7.25 2.57
N ALA A 144 -6.21 -6.97 1.28
CA ALA A 144 -5.30 -6.07 0.59
C ALA A 144 -6.05 -5.14 -0.35
N VAL A 145 -5.62 -3.87 -0.40
CA VAL A 145 -6.20 -2.83 -1.26
C VAL A 145 -5.10 -2.19 -2.10
N CYS A 146 -5.26 -2.27 -3.41
CA CYS A 146 -4.27 -1.79 -4.37
C CYS A 146 -4.92 -0.72 -5.28
N PHE A 147 -4.56 0.55 -5.06
CA PHE A 147 -5.02 1.65 -5.88
C PHE A 147 -4.04 1.94 -7.02
N TYR A 148 -4.54 1.89 -8.24
CA TYR A 148 -3.80 2.14 -9.48
C TYR A 148 -2.35 1.64 -9.43
N ALA A 149 -2.21 0.37 -9.04
CA ALA A 149 -0.94 -0.31 -8.79
C ALA A 149 -0.10 -0.38 -10.08
N THR A 150 1.04 0.31 -10.11
CA THR A 150 1.87 0.38 -11.31
C THR A 150 2.71 -0.88 -11.50
N ASP A 151 3.05 -1.15 -12.75
CA ASP A 151 4.10 -2.08 -13.17
C ASP A 151 3.87 -3.59 -12.92
N ILE A 152 2.79 -4.01 -12.24
CA ILE A 152 2.49 -5.44 -11.99
C ILE A 152 2.47 -6.23 -13.30
N HIS A 153 1.79 -5.71 -14.34
CA HIS A 153 1.58 -6.38 -15.62
C HIS A 153 2.87 -6.61 -16.43
N LYS A 154 3.91 -5.81 -16.17
CA LYS A 154 5.19 -5.90 -16.92
C LYS A 154 6.37 -6.33 -16.05
N GLY A 155 6.13 -6.64 -14.76
CA GLY A 155 7.20 -7.01 -13.84
C GLY A 155 8.23 -5.89 -13.62
N GLY A 156 7.78 -4.63 -13.56
CA GLY A 156 8.65 -3.46 -13.61
C GLY A 156 9.08 -2.89 -12.25
N LEU A 157 9.00 -3.68 -11.17
CA LEU A 157 9.41 -3.27 -9.84
C LEU A 157 10.82 -3.81 -9.53
N GLY A 158 11.61 -2.98 -8.83
CA GLY A 158 12.90 -3.38 -8.27
C GLY A 158 14.02 -3.44 -9.27
N GLU A 159 15.21 -3.79 -8.77
CA GLU A 159 16.42 -3.89 -9.54
C GLU A 159 16.25 -4.85 -10.73
N GLY A 160 16.68 -4.41 -11.91
CA GLY A 160 16.57 -5.19 -13.14
C GLY A 160 15.17 -5.22 -13.74
N MET A 161 14.13 -4.66 -13.07
CA MET A 161 12.73 -4.65 -13.53
C MET A 161 12.22 -6.05 -13.94
N HIS A 162 12.48 -7.03 -13.10
CA HIS A 162 12.10 -8.44 -13.29
C HIS A 162 11.46 -8.99 -12.00
N ASP A 163 10.48 -8.26 -11.44
CA ASP A 163 9.73 -8.80 -10.31
C ASP A 163 8.88 -10.01 -10.76
N ASN A 164 8.59 -10.89 -9.82
CA ASN A 164 7.82 -12.10 -10.08
C ASN A 164 6.39 -12.02 -9.53
N SER A 165 5.84 -10.81 -9.42
CA SER A 165 4.54 -10.56 -8.78
C SER A 165 3.40 -11.35 -9.42
N MET A 166 3.31 -11.34 -10.75
CA MET A 166 2.30 -12.11 -11.49
C MET A 166 2.46 -13.62 -11.29
N ALA A 167 3.69 -14.13 -11.29
CA ALA A 167 3.95 -15.56 -11.09
C ALA A 167 3.52 -16.01 -9.69
N ARG A 168 3.75 -15.17 -8.67
CA ARG A 168 3.46 -15.44 -7.26
C ARG A 168 2.02 -15.07 -6.84
N ALA A 169 1.17 -14.58 -7.72
CA ALA A 169 -0.20 -14.15 -7.39
C ALA A 169 -1.01 -15.23 -6.64
N ALA A 170 -0.76 -16.52 -6.89
CA ALA A 170 -1.40 -17.64 -6.18
C ALA A 170 -1.09 -17.70 -4.67
N GLU A 171 -0.08 -16.96 -4.18
CA GLU A 171 0.26 -16.87 -2.76
C GLU A 171 -0.68 -15.94 -1.99
N ILE A 172 -1.44 -15.07 -2.66
CA ILE A 172 -2.43 -14.19 -2.04
C ILE A 172 -3.61 -15.04 -1.56
N LYS A 173 -3.80 -15.14 -0.24
CA LYS A 173 -4.86 -15.94 0.39
C LYS A 173 -5.99 -15.08 0.98
N GLY A 174 -5.69 -13.83 1.30
CA GLY A 174 -6.68 -12.85 1.75
C GLY A 174 -7.57 -12.34 0.62
N GLU A 175 -8.51 -11.47 0.96
CA GLU A 175 -9.35 -10.79 -0.02
C GLU A 175 -8.58 -9.62 -0.64
N LEU A 176 -8.63 -9.49 -1.96
CA LEU A 176 -7.93 -8.46 -2.72
C LEU A 176 -8.91 -7.50 -3.38
N LEU A 177 -8.73 -6.20 -3.15
CA LEU A 177 -9.40 -5.13 -3.89
C LEU A 177 -8.39 -4.45 -4.83
N MET A 178 -8.68 -4.49 -6.13
CA MET A 178 -7.91 -3.79 -7.16
C MET A 178 -8.77 -2.65 -7.73
N VAL A 179 -8.26 -1.43 -7.67
CA VAL A 179 -8.95 -0.24 -8.20
C VAL A 179 -8.07 0.46 -9.23
N TRP A 180 -8.60 0.67 -10.42
CA TRP A 180 -7.89 1.20 -11.57
C TRP A 180 -8.57 2.43 -12.15
N GLY A 181 -7.77 3.42 -12.57
CA GLY A 181 -8.24 4.51 -13.40
C GLY A 181 -8.19 4.12 -14.89
N ARG A 182 -9.30 4.25 -15.62
CA ARG A 182 -9.34 3.94 -17.07
C ARG A 182 -8.56 4.95 -17.91
N GLN A 183 -8.31 6.15 -17.36
CA GLN A 183 -7.54 7.23 -17.99
C GLN A 183 -6.07 7.25 -17.50
N ASP A 184 -5.63 6.19 -16.83
CA ASP A 184 -4.27 6.08 -16.31
C ASP A 184 -3.30 5.67 -17.43
N PRO A 185 -2.35 6.55 -17.82
CA PRO A 185 -1.40 6.23 -18.89
C PRO A 185 -0.33 5.21 -18.48
N HIS A 186 -0.15 4.98 -17.17
CA HIS A 186 0.87 4.04 -16.66
C HIS A 186 0.39 2.59 -16.70
N ILE A 187 -0.92 2.37 -16.79
CA ILE A 187 -1.52 1.03 -16.70
C ILE A 187 -2.53 0.88 -17.84
N PRO A 188 -2.08 0.51 -19.05
CA PRO A 188 -2.95 0.36 -20.22
C PRO A 188 -3.99 -0.76 -20.02
N SER A 189 -5.04 -0.75 -20.83
CA SER A 189 -6.14 -1.72 -20.74
C SER A 189 -5.67 -3.16 -20.84
N GLU A 190 -4.72 -3.43 -21.71
CA GLU A 190 -4.11 -4.76 -21.89
C GLU A 190 -3.36 -5.21 -20.62
N GLY A 191 -2.68 -4.26 -19.95
CA GLY A 191 -1.99 -4.52 -18.68
C GLY A 191 -2.98 -4.87 -17.56
N ARG A 192 -4.09 -4.12 -17.45
CA ARG A 192 -5.14 -4.42 -16.48
C ARG A 192 -5.77 -5.79 -16.76
N LEU A 193 -6.06 -6.08 -18.03
CA LEU A 193 -6.63 -7.36 -18.44
C LEU A 193 -5.67 -8.54 -18.13
N ALA A 194 -4.38 -8.38 -18.34
CA ALA A 194 -3.39 -9.39 -18.01
C ALA A 194 -3.38 -9.71 -16.50
N VAL A 195 -3.45 -8.68 -15.65
CA VAL A 195 -3.54 -8.86 -14.18
C VAL A 195 -4.85 -9.54 -13.80
N LEU A 196 -5.99 -9.10 -14.35
CA LEU A 196 -7.31 -9.70 -14.09
C LEU A 196 -7.35 -11.19 -14.45
N ASN A 197 -6.86 -11.53 -15.65
CA ASN A 197 -6.83 -12.92 -16.12
C ASN A 197 -5.98 -13.78 -15.19
N ARG A 198 -4.80 -13.29 -14.75
CA ARG A 198 -3.95 -14.03 -13.83
C ARG A 198 -4.60 -14.25 -12.47
N LEU A 199 -5.25 -13.23 -11.92
CA LEU A 199 -5.94 -13.35 -10.63
C LEU A 199 -7.14 -14.31 -10.69
N ASN A 200 -7.86 -14.34 -11.81
CA ASN A 200 -8.94 -15.31 -12.04
C ASN A 200 -8.39 -16.73 -12.22
N GLU A 201 -7.28 -16.90 -12.96
CA GLU A 201 -6.63 -18.21 -13.15
C GLU A 201 -6.20 -18.85 -11.82
N VAL A 202 -5.74 -18.05 -10.87
CA VAL A 202 -5.32 -18.53 -9.54
C VAL A 202 -6.43 -18.44 -8.48
N GLU A 203 -7.66 -18.18 -8.90
CA GLU A 203 -8.87 -18.16 -8.06
C GLU A 203 -8.74 -17.22 -6.84
N THR A 204 -8.10 -16.05 -7.02
CA THR A 204 -7.99 -15.04 -5.97
C THR A 204 -9.38 -14.54 -5.55
N ARG A 205 -9.62 -14.36 -4.25
CA ARG A 205 -10.83 -13.68 -3.73
C ARG A 205 -10.77 -12.20 -4.10
N LEU A 206 -11.26 -11.86 -5.29
CA LEU A 206 -11.01 -10.60 -5.96
C LEU A 206 -12.25 -9.69 -6.00
N ASN A 207 -12.06 -8.43 -5.61
CA ASN A 207 -12.91 -7.31 -5.97
C ASN A 207 -12.16 -6.43 -6.99
N TRP A 208 -12.76 -6.21 -8.16
CA TRP A 208 -12.14 -5.50 -9.27
C TRP A 208 -12.98 -4.30 -9.68
N HIS A 209 -12.36 -3.12 -9.69
CA HIS A 209 -13.02 -1.89 -10.10
C HIS A 209 -12.18 -1.11 -11.11
N GLU A 210 -12.81 -0.73 -12.21
CA GLU A 210 -12.27 0.21 -13.20
C GLU A 210 -13.16 1.45 -13.23
N VAL A 211 -12.59 2.58 -12.85
CA VAL A 211 -13.32 3.86 -12.77
C VAL A 211 -12.84 4.85 -13.83
N ASN A 212 -13.64 5.85 -14.14
CA ASN A 212 -13.29 6.94 -15.06
C ASN A 212 -12.37 7.97 -14.36
N GLY A 213 -11.20 7.51 -13.91
CA GLY A 213 -10.21 8.31 -13.19
C GLY A 213 -8.85 8.28 -13.88
N ALA A 214 -8.07 9.33 -13.66
CA ALA A 214 -6.65 9.40 -14.03
C ALA A 214 -5.78 8.69 -12.99
N HIS A 215 -4.47 8.54 -13.28
CA HIS A 215 -3.51 8.15 -12.25
C HIS A 215 -3.50 9.13 -11.09
N ALA A 216 -3.42 8.66 -9.86
CA ALA A 216 -3.40 9.47 -8.63
C ALA A 216 -4.70 10.25 -8.34
N PHE A 217 -5.87 9.75 -8.76
CA PHE A 217 -7.15 10.39 -8.45
C PHE A 217 -7.49 10.45 -6.95
N LEU A 218 -6.86 9.62 -6.11
CA LEU A 218 -6.97 9.65 -4.65
C LEU A 218 -6.16 10.76 -3.99
N ARG A 219 -5.11 11.24 -4.67
CA ARG A 219 -4.18 12.21 -4.09
C ARG A 219 -4.82 13.59 -4.00
N ASP A 220 -5.17 14.02 -2.80
CA ASP A 220 -5.82 15.30 -2.50
C ASP A 220 -4.91 16.54 -2.68
N GLN A 221 -3.86 16.38 -3.48
CA GLN A 221 -2.94 17.43 -3.89
C GLN A 221 -2.61 17.28 -5.37
N GLY A 222 -2.91 18.33 -6.14
CA GLY A 222 -2.67 18.37 -7.59
C GLY A 222 -3.94 18.18 -8.43
N ILE A 223 -3.77 18.39 -9.74
CA ILE A 223 -4.88 18.55 -10.72
C ILE A 223 -5.63 17.23 -11.05
N ARG A 224 -5.12 16.09 -10.60
CA ARG A 224 -5.72 14.77 -10.89
C ARG A 224 -6.67 14.29 -9.81
N TYR A 225 -6.76 15.03 -8.70
CA TYR A 225 -7.64 14.67 -7.61
C TYR A 225 -9.10 14.68 -8.05
N ASP A 226 -9.78 13.58 -7.76
CA ASP A 226 -11.23 13.45 -7.96
C ASP A 226 -11.88 13.09 -6.62
N PRO A 227 -12.52 14.05 -5.94
CA PRO A 227 -13.06 13.84 -4.60
C PRO A 227 -14.17 12.82 -4.54
N ASP A 228 -14.98 12.69 -5.60
CA ASP A 228 -16.08 11.72 -5.63
C ASP A 228 -15.58 10.30 -5.83
N LEU A 229 -14.61 10.11 -6.72
CA LEU A 229 -13.94 8.82 -6.88
C LEU A 229 -13.15 8.44 -5.63
N ALA A 230 -12.40 9.40 -5.07
CA ALA A 230 -11.62 9.17 -3.85
C ALA A 230 -12.51 8.70 -2.70
N ARG A 231 -13.62 9.39 -2.44
CA ARG A 231 -14.58 9.02 -1.40
C ARG A 231 -15.21 7.65 -1.66
N SER A 232 -15.65 7.38 -2.88
CA SER A 232 -16.34 6.14 -3.22
C SER A 232 -15.41 4.93 -3.16
N MET A 233 -14.21 5.03 -3.71
CA MET A 233 -13.25 3.92 -3.74
C MET A 233 -12.61 3.69 -2.36
N MET A 234 -12.43 4.73 -1.56
CA MET A 234 -12.00 4.59 -0.18
C MET A 234 -13.09 3.91 0.67
N GLY A 235 -14.37 4.16 0.39
CA GLY A 235 -15.49 3.43 0.99
C GLY A 235 -15.37 1.92 0.78
N LEU A 236 -15.08 1.48 -0.44
CA LEU A 236 -14.85 0.05 -0.74
C LEU A 236 -13.65 -0.54 0.00
N ALA A 237 -12.58 0.24 0.15
CA ALA A 237 -11.41 -0.17 0.94
C ALA A 237 -11.76 -0.38 2.41
N LEU A 238 -12.49 0.55 3.01
CA LEU A 238 -12.96 0.45 4.40
C LEU A 238 -13.91 -0.72 4.59
N ASP A 239 -14.82 -0.97 3.66
CA ASP A 239 -15.73 -2.11 3.69
C ASP A 239 -14.95 -3.44 3.64
N LEU A 240 -13.93 -3.55 2.79
CA LEU A 240 -13.07 -4.73 2.74
C LEU A 240 -12.36 -4.93 4.08
N PHE A 241 -11.70 -3.91 4.60
CA PHE A 241 -10.98 -4.02 5.88
C PHE A 241 -11.91 -4.33 7.04
N HIS A 242 -13.11 -3.73 7.08
CA HIS A 242 -14.07 -4.04 8.14
C HIS A 242 -14.47 -5.50 8.13
N ARG A 243 -14.89 -6.07 6.99
CA ARG A 243 -15.33 -7.48 6.93
C ARG A 243 -14.19 -8.48 7.10
N THR A 244 -12.96 -8.13 6.68
CA THR A 244 -11.82 -9.04 6.77
C THR A 244 -11.05 -8.94 8.09
N LEU A 245 -10.98 -7.74 8.68
CA LEU A 245 -10.15 -7.49 9.85
C LEU A 245 -10.93 -7.30 11.16
N CYS A 246 -12.20 -6.88 11.11
CA CYS A 246 -12.98 -6.56 12.31
C CYS A 246 -14.04 -7.63 12.63
N VAL A 247 -14.63 -8.30 11.62
CA VAL A 247 -15.70 -9.29 11.84
C VAL A 247 -15.09 -10.63 12.26
N GLY A 248 -15.58 -11.20 13.37
CA GLY A 248 -15.10 -12.49 13.90
C GLY A 248 -13.87 -12.38 14.80
N ALA A 249 -13.62 -11.18 15.35
CA ALA A 249 -12.63 -10.96 16.41
C ALA A 249 -13.24 -11.14 17.79
#